data_26ca40fee2e8193a322938004f4f4831
#
_entry.id   26ca40fee2e8193a322938004f4f4831
#
_cell.length_a   1.000
_cell.length_b   1.000
_cell.length_c   1.000
_cell.angle_alpha   90.00
_cell.angle_beta   90.00
_cell.angle_gamma   90.00
#
_symmetry.space_group_name_H-M   'P 1'
#
loop_
_entity.id
_entity.type
_entity.pdbx_description
1 polymer ?
#
loop_
_entity_poly.entity_id
_entity_poly.type
_entity_poly.pdbx_seq_one_letter_code
_entity_poly.pdbx_strand_id
1 'polypeptide(L)'
;MIQKKWLLSLLLVVAAQLTAKAQIDWGWSWKDSAVIANKKMPQRAEFLANEFPYPPKPRSMWEIGISLGNSRIIGDVTNFKFGYGVGITARKSLSNVVSLRGGILYQQTVGINPILSTNAPTDGFLTGTTPYRALTGYGDYAKYAPANTNRALRAFAANYKNNSYTGTLDVIISTNTLSYYRGNPKWDIYLFGGYALVAANVTTRLTGSDSTSPFDFSTLDYNGTKASIQNDVNAALNAASSPNKVAPLKNRRRDLGTGDMILTHAFSFGAGVSYKINDKINVGFENRFINTLNGDMDGLHTGRNDYFSYASAQIKINLGNKSRKVQPLYWLNPNNYVYNEINAPRHMKLAKPVLADADKDGVTDQFDLEPNTPLGAPVDTHGVSKDTDGDGVPDYKDKELLTPQQCFPVNTDGVGSCPDPACCKELKDLITNNKMPQPAVSTECSIGNLLSLPFRGNARLSKEAMQLLAEAAVSIKANPACKIKVIGYGSASKSSQQLSWERVNAVVKYLVEKQGISESRLLFVYAQDGDAAMVDLQGTTEEGPNTVPAPHPNLKSKN
;
A
#
# COMPACT_ATOMS: atom_id res chain seq x y z
N MET A 1 6.32 -30.48 12.51
CA MET A 1 5.74 -29.32 13.23
C MET A 1 6.39 -27.97 12.92
N ILE A 2 7.61 -27.93 12.41
CA ILE A 2 8.36 -26.68 12.11
C ILE A 2 7.84 -25.98 10.85
N GLN A 3 7.33 -26.68 9.85
CA GLN A 3 6.86 -26.09 8.58
C GLN A 3 5.60 -25.22 8.70
N LYS A 4 4.70 -25.49 9.65
CA LYS A 4 3.49 -24.67 9.84
C LYS A 4 3.78 -23.28 10.43
N LYS A 5 4.82 -23.14 11.25
CA LYS A 5 5.18 -21.85 11.86
C LYS A 5 5.82 -20.88 10.86
N TRP A 6 6.56 -21.39 9.87
CA TRP A 6 7.15 -20.56 8.81
C TRP A 6 6.11 -20.03 7.82
N LEU A 7 5.08 -20.81 7.52
CA LEU A 7 3.96 -20.34 6.68
C LEU A 7 3.14 -19.25 7.38
N LEU A 8 2.94 -19.36 8.69
CA LEU A 8 2.22 -18.35 9.48
C LEU A 8 3.02 -17.05 9.61
N SER A 9 4.35 -17.15 9.82
CA SER A 9 5.20 -15.96 9.88
C SER A 9 5.33 -15.25 8.53
N LEU A 10 5.35 -16.00 7.42
CA LEU A 10 5.32 -15.41 6.07
C LEU A 10 3.99 -14.68 5.80
N LEU A 11 2.87 -15.24 6.25
CA LEU A 11 1.53 -14.61 6.17
C LEU A 11 1.43 -13.34 7.02
N LEU A 12 2.03 -13.33 8.22
CA LEU A 12 2.07 -12.17 9.12
C LEU A 12 2.97 -11.04 8.59
N VAL A 13 4.11 -11.35 7.98
CA VAL A 13 4.99 -10.36 7.34
C VAL A 13 4.31 -9.73 6.12
N VAL A 14 3.52 -10.49 5.37
CA VAL A 14 2.72 -9.99 4.24
C VAL A 14 1.58 -9.09 4.71
N ALA A 15 0.97 -9.38 5.87
CA ALA A 15 -0.10 -8.56 6.44
C ALA A 15 0.39 -7.21 7.01
N ALA A 16 1.65 -7.13 7.45
CA ALA A 16 2.22 -5.93 8.09
C ALA A 16 2.64 -4.81 7.11
N GLN A 17 2.61 -5.03 5.79
CA GLN A 17 3.04 -4.05 4.77
C GLN A 17 1.90 -3.17 4.23
N LEU A 18 0.74 -3.15 4.86
CA LEU A 18 -0.42 -2.38 4.39
C LEU A 18 -0.48 -0.99 5.04
N THR A 19 0.53 -0.16 4.81
CA THR A 19 0.40 1.28 5.08
C THR A 19 -0.44 1.92 3.97
N ALA A 20 -1.65 2.32 4.29
CA ALA A 20 -2.51 3.10 3.42
C ALA A 20 -1.87 4.47 3.17
N LYS A 21 -1.45 4.75 1.93
CA LYS A 21 -1.17 6.11 1.51
C LYS A 21 -2.50 6.84 1.33
N ALA A 22 -2.62 8.03 1.89
CA ALA A 22 -3.85 8.83 1.89
C ALA A 22 -4.31 9.28 0.49
N GLN A 23 -3.50 9.12 -0.53
CA GLN A 23 -3.82 9.43 -1.92
C GLN A 23 -3.71 8.16 -2.77
N ILE A 24 -4.84 7.66 -3.23
CA ILE A 24 -4.92 6.46 -4.07
C ILE A 24 -4.57 6.87 -5.49
N ASP A 25 -3.39 6.48 -5.98
CA ASP A 25 -3.04 6.64 -7.39
C ASP A 25 -3.79 5.59 -8.23
N TRP A 26 -4.60 6.05 -9.19
CA TRP A 26 -5.31 5.17 -10.10
C TRP A 26 -4.39 4.47 -11.12
N GLY A 27 -3.10 4.85 -11.17
CA GLY A 27 -2.09 4.21 -12.00
C GLY A 27 -2.06 4.68 -13.46
N TRP A 28 -2.96 5.56 -13.88
CA TRP A 28 -2.96 6.23 -15.19
C TRP A 28 -3.84 7.47 -15.18
N SER A 29 -3.59 8.40 -16.08
CA SER A 29 -4.39 9.62 -16.20
C SER A 29 -5.43 9.49 -17.31
N TRP A 30 -6.71 9.66 -17.01
CA TRP A 30 -7.80 9.72 -17.99
C TRP A 30 -7.73 10.97 -18.87
N LYS A 31 -6.99 11.99 -18.45
CA LYS A 31 -6.70 13.21 -19.25
C LYS A 31 -5.75 12.91 -20.41
N ASP A 32 -4.89 11.90 -20.30
CA ASP A 32 -3.95 11.52 -21.35
C ASP A 32 -4.67 10.76 -22.49
N SER A 33 -4.83 11.42 -23.63
CA SER A 33 -5.45 10.83 -24.82
C SER A 33 -4.59 9.72 -25.45
N ALA A 34 -3.28 9.71 -25.24
CA ALA A 34 -2.37 8.74 -25.85
C ALA A 34 -2.64 7.30 -25.40
N VAL A 35 -3.11 7.12 -24.16
CA VAL A 35 -3.42 5.80 -23.61
C VAL A 35 -4.80 5.28 -24.01
N ILE A 36 -5.64 6.10 -24.63
CA ILE A 36 -7.00 5.73 -25.06
C ILE A 36 -7.00 5.20 -26.50
N ALA A 37 -7.79 4.17 -26.76
CA ALA A 37 -7.95 3.63 -28.10
C ALA A 37 -8.77 4.61 -28.98
N ASN A 38 -8.40 4.75 -30.27
CA ASN A 38 -9.08 5.68 -31.17
C ASN A 38 -10.60 5.49 -31.21
N LYS A 39 -11.07 4.23 -31.22
CA LYS A 39 -12.49 3.89 -31.18
C LYS A 39 -13.21 4.28 -29.88
N LYS A 40 -12.46 4.67 -28.84
CA LYS A 40 -12.99 5.14 -27.55
C LYS A 40 -12.83 6.64 -27.34
N MET A 41 -12.35 7.36 -28.35
CA MET A 41 -12.22 8.82 -28.30
C MET A 41 -13.58 9.55 -28.19
N PRO A 42 -14.68 9.11 -28.85
CA PRO A 42 -15.99 9.70 -28.64
C PRO A 42 -16.42 9.63 -27.17
N GLN A 43 -16.40 8.45 -26.55
CA GLN A 43 -16.71 8.30 -25.12
C GLN A 43 -15.82 9.19 -24.22
N ARG A 44 -14.55 9.41 -24.62
CA ARG A 44 -13.67 10.32 -23.88
C ARG A 44 -14.13 11.78 -24.00
N ALA A 45 -14.55 12.21 -25.17
CA ALA A 45 -15.07 13.56 -25.37
C ALA A 45 -16.36 13.81 -24.56
N GLU A 46 -17.30 12.88 -24.61
CA GLU A 46 -18.54 12.87 -23.81
C GLU A 46 -18.22 12.88 -22.29
N PHE A 47 -17.24 12.09 -21.85
CA PHE A 47 -16.81 12.10 -20.45
C PHE A 47 -16.21 13.45 -20.02
N LEU A 48 -15.40 14.09 -20.88
CA LEU A 48 -14.84 15.41 -20.60
C LEU A 48 -15.91 16.52 -20.61
N ALA A 49 -16.99 16.32 -21.37
CA ALA A 49 -18.15 17.19 -21.38
C ALA A 49 -19.15 16.95 -20.23
N ASN A 50 -18.86 15.99 -19.33
CA ASN A 50 -19.76 15.50 -18.28
C ASN A 50 -21.06 14.86 -18.79
N GLU A 51 -21.10 14.41 -20.04
CA GLU A 51 -22.22 13.72 -20.66
C GLU A 51 -22.18 12.21 -20.43
N PHE A 52 -21.00 11.66 -20.12
CA PHE A 52 -20.79 10.24 -19.83
C PHE A 52 -20.22 10.05 -18.42
N PRO A 53 -20.75 9.12 -17.60
CA PRO A 53 -20.40 9.01 -16.17
C PRO A 53 -19.02 8.37 -15.89
N TYR A 54 -18.39 7.73 -16.89
CA TYR A 54 -17.14 6.99 -16.67
C TYR A 54 -16.08 7.31 -17.71
N PRO A 55 -14.79 7.37 -17.33
CA PRO A 55 -13.71 7.52 -18.28
C PRO A 55 -13.61 6.28 -19.19
N PRO A 56 -13.17 6.42 -20.44
CA PRO A 56 -13.00 5.31 -21.34
C PRO A 56 -11.88 4.38 -20.86
N LYS A 57 -12.06 3.07 -21.07
CA LYS A 57 -11.06 2.07 -20.74
C LYS A 57 -9.77 2.29 -21.53
N PRO A 58 -8.58 2.36 -20.88
CA PRO A 58 -7.31 2.57 -21.56
C PRO A 58 -6.83 1.31 -22.30
N ARG A 59 -5.84 1.49 -23.16
CA ARG A 59 -5.12 0.38 -23.80
C ARG A 59 -4.24 -0.30 -22.77
N SER A 60 -4.46 -1.60 -22.54
CA SER A 60 -3.62 -2.35 -21.62
C SER A 60 -2.44 -3.02 -22.30
N MET A 61 -1.36 -3.23 -21.56
CA MET A 61 -0.21 -4.02 -22.00
C MET A 61 -0.58 -5.50 -22.14
N TRP A 62 0.15 -6.23 -22.99
CA TRP A 62 0.18 -7.68 -22.98
C TRP A 62 1.14 -8.16 -21.90
N GLU A 63 0.88 -9.34 -21.36
CA GLU A 63 1.79 -10.02 -20.45
C GLU A 63 2.29 -11.30 -21.11
N ILE A 64 3.61 -11.49 -21.13
CA ILE A 64 4.26 -12.75 -21.51
C ILE A 64 4.81 -13.37 -20.24
N GLY A 65 4.48 -14.64 -19.99
CA GLY A 65 4.94 -15.40 -18.84
C GLY A 65 5.81 -16.57 -19.25
N ILE A 66 6.85 -16.84 -18.48
CA ILE A 66 7.65 -18.05 -18.55
C ILE A 66 7.46 -18.78 -17.23
N SER A 67 7.21 -20.07 -17.28
CA SER A 67 6.99 -20.92 -16.11
C SER A 67 7.97 -22.11 -16.10
N LEU A 68 8.44 -22.43 -14.90
CA LEU A 68 9.23 -23.63 -14.63
C LEU A 68 8.65 -24.27 -13.37
N GLY A 69 8.46 -25.57 -13.39
CA GLY A 69 7.84 -26.23 -12.25
C GLY A 69 7.90 -27.74 -12.26
N ASN A 70 7.28 -28.28 -11.24
CA ASN A 70 7.09 -29.71 -11.05
C ASN A 70 5.82 -30.16 -11.74
N SER A 71 5.92 -31.20 -12.55
CA SER A 71 4.78 -31.87 -13.18
C SER A 71 4.65 -33.30 -12.70
N ARG A 72 3.41 -33.72 -12.45
CA ARG A 72 3.09 -35.11 -12.11
C ARG A 72 1.75 -35.52 -12.74
N ILE A 73 1.58 -36.79 -13.01
CA ILE A 73 0.30 -37.39 -13.37
C ILE A 73 -0.34 -37.94 -12.10
N ILE A 74 -1.60 -37.67 -11.89
CA ILE A 74 -2.47 -38.29 -10.90
C ILE A 74 -3.35 -39.26 -11.69
N GLY A 75 -2.96 -40.51 -11.68
CA GLY A 75 -3.57 -41.61 -12.41
C GLY A 75 -3.42 -42.91 -11.63
N ASP A 76 -3.46 -44.01 -12.35
CA ASP A 76 -3.42 -45.38 -11.78
C ASP A 76 -2.01 -45.81 -11.39
N VAL A 77 -0.98 -45.23 -12.02
CA VAL A 77 0.42 -45.54 -11.73
C VAL A 77 1.02 -44.48 -10.81
N THR A 78 1.56 -44.92 -9.70
CA THR A 78 2.17 -44.04 -8.69
C THR A 78 3.35 -43.27 -9.26
N ASN A 79 3.44 -41.97 -8.97
CA ASN A 79 4.60 -41.16 -9.33
C ASN A 79 5.83 -41.59 -8.53
N PHE A 80 6.93 -41.87 -9.21
CA PHE A 80 8.20 -42.25 -8.62
C PHE A 80 9.13 -41.05 -8.43
N LYS A 81 9.26 -40.21 -9.42
CA LYS A 81 10.11 -39.02 -9.40
C LYS A 81 9.28 -37.77 -9.70
N PHE A 82 9.79 -36.65 -9.24
CA PHE A 82 9.26 -35.36 -9.66
C PHE A 82 9.55 -35.18 -11.16
N GLY A 83 8.49 -35.03 -11.95
CA GLY A 83 8.61 -34.57 -13.31
C GLY A 83 8.91 -33.09 -13.34
N TYR A 84 9.25 -32.58 -14.50
CA TYR A 84 9.43 -31.16 -14.72
C TYR A 84 8.55 -30.66 -15.86
N GLY A 85 8.29 -29.37 -15.85
CA GLY A 85 7.57 -28.70 -16.92
C GLY A 85 8.10 -27.30 -17.15
N VAL A 86 8.08 -26.89 -18.42
CA VAL A 86 8.45 -25.54 -18.86
C VAL A 86 7.35 -25.01 -19.75
N GLY A 87 6.88 -23.79 -19.49
CA GLY A 87 5.78 -23.19 -20.25
C GLY A 87 6.02 -21.73 -20.60
N ILE A 88 5.39 -21.34 -21.70
CA ILE A 88 5.32 -19.94 -22.14
C ILE A 88 3.85 -19.58 -22.29
N THR A 89 3.46 -18.41 -21.79
CA THR A 89 2.09 -17.92 -21.85
C THR A 89 2.02 -16.49 -22.34
N ALA A 90 0.93 -16.14 -23.02
CA ALA A 90 0.59 -14.77 -23.39
C ALA A 90 -0.79 -14.45 -22.82
N ARG A 91 -0.89 -13.40 -21.98
CA ARG A 91 -2.12 -12.97 -21.33
C ARG A 91 -2.53 -11.58 -21.80
N LYS A 92 -3.83 -11.40 -22.04
CA LYS A 92 -4.45 -10.12 -22.34
C LYS A 92 -5.62 -9.86 -21.42
N SER A 93 -5.57 -8.77 -20.67
CA SER A 93 -6.71 -8.34 -19.86
C SER A 93 -7.82 -7.79 -20.74
N LEU A 94 -9.01 -8.35 -20.63
CA LEU A 94 -10.24 -7.86 -21.27
C LEU A 94 -10.91 -6.80 -20.39
N SER A 95 -10.85 -7.00 -19.08
CA SER A 95 -11.34 -6.07 -18.05
C SER A 95 -10.37 -6.05 -16.86
N ASN A 96 -10.75 -5.37 -15.79
CA ASN A 96 -10.01 -5.38 -14.53
C ASN A 96 -10.11 -6.73 -13.78
N VAL A 97 -11.11 -7.53 -14.10
CA VAL A 97 -11.36 -8.85 -13.48
C VAL A 97 -10.98 -9.98 -14.41
N VAL A 98 -11.38 -9.89 -15.67
CA VAL A 98 -11.30 -10.99 -16.64
C VAL A 98 -10.15 -10.80 -17.61
N SER A 99 -9.37 -11.85 -17.83
CA SER A 99 -8.30 -11.91 -18.82
C SER A 99 -8.40 -13.20 -19.64
N LEU A 100 -7.88 -13.16 -20.85
CA LEU A 100 -7.62 -14.36 -21.67
C LEU A 100 -6.13 -14.67 -21.66
N ARG A 101 -5.79 -15.96 -21.60
CA ARG A 101 -4.40 -16.44 -21.64
C ARG A 101 -4.28 -17.63 -22.58
N GLY A 102 -3.42 -17.53 -23.57
CA GLY A 102 -2.94 -18.65 -24.37
C GLY A 102 -1.59 -19.11 -23.86
N GLY A 103 -1.30 -20.41 -23.98
CA GLY A 103 -0.01 -20.94 -23.55
C GLY A 103 0.38 -22.25 -24.20
N ILE A 104 1.67 -22.51 -24.18
CA ILE A 104 2.28 -23.80 -24.57
C ILE A 104 3.10 -24.28 -23.38
N LEU A 105 2.91 -25.54 -23.00
CA LEU A 105 3.55 -26.19 -21.89
C LEU A 105 4.16 -27.51 -22.32
N TYR A 106 5.45 -27.69 -22.11
CA TYR A 106 6.14 -28.97 -22.19
C TYR A 106 6.26 -29.58 -20.83
N GLN A 107 5.96 -30.87 -20.69
CA GLN A 107 6.05 -31.61 -19.45
C GLN A 107 6.68 -32.98 -19.67
N GLN A 108 7.52 -33.38 -18.72
CA GLN A 108 8.00 -34.74 -18.59
C GLN A 108 7.62 -35.31 -17.24
N THR A 109 6.94 -36.44 -17.23
CA THR A 109 6.53 -37.13 -16.00
C THR A 109 6.94 -38.59 -16.03
N VAL A 110 7.25 -39.14 -14.87
CA VAL A 110 7.69 -40.55 -14.71
C VAL A 110 6.96 -41.14 -13.52
N GLY A 111 6.45 -42.35 -13.68
CA GLY A 111 5.82 -43.08 -12.58
C GLY A 111 6.18 -44.57 -12.60
N ILE A 112 6.22 -45.15 -11.42
CA ILE A 112 6.41 -46.59 -11.19
C ILE A 112 5.53 -47.01 -10.02
N ASN A 113 4.73 -48.07 -10.26
CA ASN A 113 4.01 -48.67 -9.16
C ASN A 113 4.94 -49.62 -8.37
N PRO A 114 5.18 -49.42 -7.07
CA PRO A 114 6.01 -50.31 -6.27
C PRO A 114 5.36 -51.63 -5.93
N ILE A 115 4.08 -51.82 -6.27
CA ILE A 115 3.33 -53.05 -6.01
C ILE A 115 3.17 -53.80 -7.35
N LEU A 116 3.60 -55.05 -7.34
CA LEU A 116 3.34 -55.95 -8.46
C LEU A 116 1.84 -56.15 -8.65
N SER A 117 1.36 -55.84 -9.82
CA SER A 117 -0.02 -56.16 -10.20
C SER A 117 -0.08 -57.61 -10.69
N THR A 118 -0.70 -58.47 -9.87
CA THR A 118 -0.99 -59.89 -10.24
C THR A 118 -2.41 -60.02 -10.76
N ASN A 119 -3.28 -59.07 -10.44
CA ASN A 119 -4.66 -58.99 -10.94
C ASN A 119 -4.76 -57.70 -11.77
N ALA A 120 -4.85 -57.87 -13.06
CA ALA A 120 -5.44 -56.84 -13.86
C ALA A 120 -6.89 -56.58 -13.36
N PRO A 121 -7.40 -55.33 -13.42
CA PRO A 121 -8.79 -55.07 -13.14
C PRO A 121 -9.67 -56.10 -13.85
N THR A 122 -10.68 -56.58 -13.17
CA THR A 122 -11.57 -57.67 -13.63
C THR A 122 -12.30 -57.41 -14.95
N ASP A 123 -12.15 -56.26 -15.51
CA ASP A 123 -12.78 -55.77 -16.73
C ASP A 123 -12.04 -56.20 -18.02
N GLY A 124 -11.47 -57.40 -18.05
CA GLY A 124 -10.91 -57.95 -19.27
C GLY A 124 -9.44 -57.67 -19.52
N PHE A 125 -8.73 -57.22 -18.52
CA PHE A 125 -7.33 -56.78 -18.59
C PHE A 125 -6.33 -57.88 -18.98
N LEU A 126 -6.60 -59.15 -18.70
CA LEU A 126 -5.74 -60.29 -19.04
C LEU A 126 -6.50 -61.52 -19.54
N THR A 127 -7.81 -61.48 -19.77
CA THR A 127 -8.60 -62.64 -20.17
C THR A 127 -8.88 -62.71 -21.67
N GLY A 128 -7.96 -62.36 -22.52
CA GLY A 128 -7.95 -62.75 -23.93
C GLY A 128 -9.08 -62.25 -24.85
N THR A 129 -10.12 -61.64 -24.35
CA THR A 129 -11.23 -61.16 -25.14
C THR A 129 -11.48 -59.69 -24.91
N THR A 130 -10.59 -58.84 -25.50
CA THR A 130 -10.81 -57.41 -25.64
C THR A 130 -11.15 -56.66 -24.34
N PRO A 131 -10.63 -55.60 -23.99
CA PRO A 131 -10.26 -54.36 -24.65
C PRO A 131 -8.80 -53.94 -24.47
N TYR A 132 -7.97 -54.82 -23.96
CA TYR A 132 -6.56 -54.58 -23.72
C TYR A 132 -5.70 -54.47 -24.99
N ARG A 133 -6.33 -54.55 -26.16
CA ARG A 133 -5.73 -54.14 -27.43
C ARG A 133 -5.20 -52.72 -27.48
N ALA A 134 -5.40 -52.03 -26.42
CA ALA A 134 -5.17 -50.60 -26.41
C ALA A 134 -3.77 -50.17 -26.00
N LEU A 135 -3.10 -50.97 -25.26
CA LEU A 135 -1.72 -50.74 -24.89
C LEU A 135 -0.91 -51.80 -25.59
N THR A 136 -0.41 -51.49 -26.79
CA THR A 136 0.31 -52.46 -27.64
C THR A 136 1.46 -53.15 -26.92
N GLY A 137 2.00 -52.52 -25.87
CA GLY A 137 2.96 -53.15 -24.99
C GLY A 137 2.40 -54.23 -24.05
N TYR A 138 1.21 -54.04 -23.46
CA TYR A 138 0.61 -54.98 -22.51
C TYR A 138 -0.14 -56.14 -23.19
N GLY A 139 -0.67 -55.90 -24.36
CA GLY A 139 -1.25 -56.97 -25.20
C GLY A 139 -0.21 -57.99 -25.63
N ASP A 140 0.99 -57.53 -25.94
CA ASP A 140 2.11 -58.39 -26.27
C ASP A 140 2.65 -59.15 -25.06
N TYR A 141 2.64 -58.54 -23.85
CA TYR A 141 2.99 -59.22 -22.63
C TYR A 141 2.09 -60.45 -22.36
N ALA A 142 0.81 -60.32 -22.54
CA ALA A 142 -0.13 -61.45 -22.43
C ALA A 142 0.08 -62.49 -23.53
N LYS A 143 0.55 -62.10 -24.70
CA LYS A 143 0.85 -62.97 -25.86
C LYS A 143 2.14 -63.80 -25.63
N TYR A 144 3.13 -63.21 -24.99
CA TYR A 144 4.43 -63.87 -24.72
C TYR A 144 4.46 -64.64 -23.38
N ALA A 145 3.50 -64.43 -22.48
CA ALA A 145 3.38 -65.27 -21.29
C ALA A 145 2.87 -66.66 -21.73
N PRO A 146 3.68 -67.75 -21.54
CA PRO A 146 3.27 -69.09 -21.92
C PRO A 146 1.93 -69.45 -21.29
N ALA A 147 1.04 -70.07 -22.09
CA ALA A 147 -0.32 -70.40 -21.67
C ALA A 147 -0.46 -71.29 -20.42
N ASN A 148 0.65 -71.85 -19.94
CA ASN A 148 0.71 -72.83 -18.84
C ASN A 148 1.53 -72.38 -17.64
N THR A 149 1.91 -71.12 -17.55
CA THR A 149 2.72 -70.64 -16.41
C THR A 149 1.86 -70.01 -15.31
N ASN A 150 2.24 -70.33 -14.07
CA ASN A 150 1.62 -69.83 -12.87
C ASN A 150 1.31 -68.31 -12.92
N ARG A 151 0.20 -67.91 -12.33
CA ARG A 151 -0.23 -66.50 -12.17
C ARG A 151 0.89 -65.54 -11.76
N ALA A 152 1.93 -66.03 -11.07
CA ALA A 152 3.09 -65.26 -10.64
C ALA A 152 3.94 -64.69 -11.81
N LEU A 153 3.99 -65.37 -12.97
CA LEU A 153 4.74 -64.95 -14.14
C LEU A 153 4.03 -63.88 -14.97
N ARG A 154 2.81 -63.50 -14.59
CA ARG A 154 2.05 -62.38 -15.20
C ARG A 154 2.08 -61.11 -14.35
N ALA A 155 2.81 -61.12 -13.26
CA ALA A 155 2.93 -59.95 -12.40
C ALA A 155 3.86 -58.92 -13.06
N PHE A 156 3.43 -57.65 -13.06
CA PHE A 156 4.23 -56.55 -13.60
C PHE A 156 4.17 -55.31 -12.70
N ALA A 157 5.23 -54.55 -12.68
CA ALA A 157 5.26 -53.23 -12.08
C ALA A 157 4.87 -52.19 -13.16
N ALA A 158 3.67 -51.63 -13.01
CA ALA A 158 3.23 -50.60 -13.94
C ALA A 158 4.17 -49.39 -13.86
N ASN A 159 4.62 -48.96 -15.02
CA ASN A 159 5.59 -47.87 -15.14
C ASN A 159 5.34 -47.05 -16.42
N TYR A 160 5.72 -45.79 -16.37
CA TYR A 160 5.63 -44.91 -17.53
C TYR A 160 6.68 -43.82 -17.54
N LYS A 161 6.98 -43.33 -18.73
CA LYS A 161 7.59 -42.04 -18.99
C LYS A 161 6.73 -41.31 -20.02
N ASN A 162 6.20 -40.17 -19.65
CA ASN A 162 5.37 -39.36 -20.52
C ASN A 162 6.05 -38.02 -20.82
N ASN A 163 6.22 -37.72 -22.09
CA ASN A 163 6.63 -36.42 -22.59
C ASN A 163 5.44 -35.80 -23.31
N SER A 164 4.92 -34.70 -22.79
CA SER A 164 3.72 -34.07 -23.36
C SER A 164 3.92 -32.61 -23.70
N TYR A 165 3.27 -32.20 -24.76
CA TYR A 165 3.11 -30.82 -25.21
C TYR A 165 1.64 -30.45 -25.05
N THR A 166 1.38 -29.37 -24.32
CA THR A 166 0.01 -28.94 -24.03
C THR A 166 -0.18 -27.51 -24.52
N GLY A 167 -1.11 -27.34 -25.47
CA GLY A 167 -1.64 -26.01 -25.81
C GLY A 167 -2.81 -25.67 -24.91
N THR A 168 -2.84 -24.46 -24.31
CA THR A 168 -3.90 -24.03 -23.40
C THR A 168 -4.54 -22.72 -23.84
N LEU A 169 -5.84 -22.60 -23.61
CA LEU A 169 -6.59 -21.35 -23.74
C LEU A 169 -7.45 -21.19 -22.49
N ASP A 170 -7.08 -20.26 -21.61
CA ASP A 170 -7.67 -20.06 -20.31
C ASP A 170 -8.41 -18.72 -20.22
N VAL A 171 -9.52 -18.70 -19.48
CA VAL A 171 -10.13 -17.51 -18.90
C VAL A 171 -9.62 -17.38 -17.48
N ILE A 172 -9.10 -16.21 -17.14
CA ILE A 172 -8.57 -15.90 -15.80
C ILE A 172 -9.45 -14.88 -15.13
N ILE A 173 -9.79 -15.13 -13.87
CA ILE A 173 -10.52 -14.22 -12.99
C ILE A 173 -9.57 -13.77 -11.89
N SER A 174 -9.25 -12.47 -11.87
CA SER A 174 -8.39 -11.83 -10.86
C SER A 174 -9.22 -11.25 -9.73
N THR A 175 -8.77 -11.43 -8.49
CA THR A 175 -9.50 -10.98 -7.30
C THR A 175 -9.13 -9.57 -6.83
N ASN A 176 -8.16 -8.92 -7.45
CA ASN A 176 -7.63 -7.61 -7.04
C ASN A 176 -8.68 -6.51 -6.90
N THR A 177 -9.68 -6.53 -7.77
CA THR A 177 -10.73 -5.50 -7.83
C THR A 177 -11.90 -5.78 -6.91
N LEU A 178 -11.93 -6.94 -6.24
CA LEU A 178 -12.93 -7.29 -5.24
C LEU A 178 -12.73 -6.55 -3.92
N SER A 179 -11.54 -6.00 -3.69
CA SER A 179 -11.23 -5.22 -2.49
C SER A 179 -11.42 -3.72 -2.76
N TYR A 180 -12.38 -3.10 -2.05
CA TYR A 180 -12.79 -1.71 -2.28
C TYR A 180 -11.70 -0.69 -1.93
N TYR A 181 -10.90 -0.90 -0.89
CA TYR A 181 -9.97 0.10 -0.35
C TYR A 181 -8.49 -0.15 -0.69
N ARG A 182 -8.21 -0.90 -1.73
CA ARG A 182 -6.84 -1.12 -2.21
C ARG A 182 -6.48 -0.10 -3.28
N GLY A 183 -5.45 0.69 -3.00
CA GLY A 183 -4.74 1.47 -4.02
C GLY A 183 -4.15 0.57 -5.11
N ASN A 184 -2.94 0.85 -5.60
CA ASN A 184 -2.26 -0.03 -6.56
C ASN A 184 -1.89 -1.38 -5.91
N PRO A 185 -2.58 -2.49 -6.24
CA PRO A 185 -2.30 -3.77 -5.63
C PRO A 185 -0.92 -4.28 -6.07
N LYS A 186 -0.17 -4.84 -5.13
CA LYS A 186 1.08 -5.55 -5.43
C LYS A 186 0.89 -7.04 -5.57
N TRP A 187 -0.22 -7.59 -5.07
CA TRP A 187 -0.56 -9.00 -5.11
C TRP A 187 -1.80 -9.22 -5.95
N ASP A 188 -1.78 -10.24 -6.80
CA ASP A 188 -2.93 -10.74 -7.55
C ASP A 188 -3.13 -12.21 -7.22
N ILE A 189 -4.28 -12.53 -6.64
CA ILE A 189 -4.75 -13.90 -6.50
C ILE A 189 -5.76 -14.12 -7.62
N TYR A 190 -5.59 -15.20 -8.37
CA TYR A 190 -6.47 -15.47 -9.50
C TYR A 190 -6.83 -16.95 -9.61
N LEU A 191 -7.99 -17.19 -10.16
CA LEU A 191 -8.47 -18.48 -10.58
C LEU A 191 -8.53 -18.51 -12.10
N PHE A 192 -8.35 -19.68 -12.68
CA PHE A 192 -8.52 -19.83 -14.11
C PHE A 192 -9.14 -21.16 -14.46
N GLY A 193 -9.79 -21.18 -15.60
CA GLY A 193 -10.30 -22.39 -16.24
C GLY A 193 -10.31 -22.22 -17.73
N GLY A 194 -10.16 -23.33 -18.44
CA GLY A 194 -10.07 -23.26 -19.89
C GLY A 194 -9.97 -24.62 -20.55
N TYR A 195 -9.73 -24.57 -21.82
CA TYR A 195 -9.56 -25.70 -22.69
C TYR A 195 -8.07 -25.95 -22.94
N ALA A 196 -7.71 -27.24 -23.05
CA ALA A 196 -6.37 -27.66 -23.39
C ALA A 196 -6.40 -28.77 -24.47
N LEU A 197 -5.36 -28.78 -25.26
CA LEU A 197 -5.07 -29.85 -26.21
C LEU A 197 -3.72 -30.45 -25.83
N VAL A 198 -3.70 -31.75 -25.53
CA VAL A 198 -2.51 -32.45 -25.06
C VAL A 198 -2.03 -33.42 -26.12
N ALA A 199 -0.79 -33.29 -26.55
CA ALA A 199 -0.08 -34.22 -27.38
C ALA A 199 0.98 -34.93 -26.54
N ALA A 200 0.82 -36.21 -26.25
CA ALA A 200 1.66 -36.96 -25.34
C ALA A 200 2.34 -38.14 -26.01
N ASN A 201 3.63 -38.33 -25.76
CA ASN A 201 4.37 -39.52 -26.08
C ASN A 201 4.59 -40.32 -24.81
N VAL A 202 3.82 -41.39 -24.62
CA VAL A 202 3.86 -42.24 -23.45
C VAL A 202 4.63 -43.51 -23.78
N THR A 203 5.63 -43.82 -22.96
CA THR A 203 6.42 -45.04 -23.10
C THR A 203 6.36 -45.83 -21.80
N THR A 204 6.25 -47.13 -21.94
CA THR A 204 6.30 -48.10 -20.84
C THR A 204 7.44 -49.09 -21.09
N ARG A 205 7.95 -49.70 -20.05
CA ARG A 205 9.00 -50.73 -20.14
C ARG A 205 8.44 -52.02 -19.58
N LEU A 206 8.20 -52.97 -20.50
CA LEU A 206 7.56 -54.23 -20.16
C LEU A 206 8.34 -55.43 -20.74
N THR A 207 9.27 -55.17 -21.66
CA THR A 207 10.09 -56.20 -22.30
C THR A 207 11.54 -56.15 -21.81
N GLY A 208 12.22 -57.27 -21.85
CA GLY A 208 13.64 -57.37 -21.59
C GLY A 208 14.54 -56.73 -22.65
N SER A 209 15.81 -56.97 -22.58
CA SER A 209 16.82 -56.41 -23.50
C SER A 209 16.67 -56.81 -24.95
N ASP A 210 16.03 -57.93 -25.24
CA ASP A 210 15.75 -58.44 -26.55
C ASP A 210 14.51 -57.79 -27.23
N SER A 211 13.78 -56.92 -26.50
CA SER A 211 12.55 -56.27 -26.93
C SER A 211 11.40 -57.22 -27.29
N THR A 212 11.58 -58.52 -27.16
CA THR A 212 10.62 -59.54 -27.56
C THR A 212 10.11 -60.35 -26.34
N SER A 213 10.95 -60.58 -25.36
CA SER A 213 10.57 -61.31 -24.13
C SER A 213 10.06 -60.38 -23.04
N PRO A 214 9.04 -60.78 -22.27
CA PRO A 214 8.58 -60.02 -21.15
C PRO A 214 9.69 -59.85 -20.09
N PHE A 215 9.75 -58.66 -19.48
CA PHE A 215 10.62 -58.44 -18.34
C PHE A 215 10.05 -59.20 -17.12
N ASP A 216 10.90 -60.02 -16.47
CA ASP A 216 10.48 -60.75 -15.29
C ASP A 216 10.59 -59.88 -14.04
N PHE A 217 9.48 -59.27 -13.69
CA PHE A 217 9.37 -58.44 -12.48
C PHE A 217 9.40 -59.23 -11.16
N SER A 218 9.22 -60.56 -11.21
CA SER A 218 9.22 -61.40 -10.01
C SER A 218 10.62 -61.59 -9.40
N THR A 219 11.66 -61.30 -10.17
CA THR A 219 13.06 -61.41 -9.73
C THR A 219 13.52 -60.26 -8.85
N LEU A 220 12.71 -59.22 -8.69
CA LEU A 220 13.02 -58.02 -7.89
C LEU A 220 12.57 -58.20 -6.45
N ASP A 221 13.32 -57.59 -5.50
CA ASP A 221 12.96 -57.59 -4.09
C ASP A 221 11.90 -56.49 -3.82
N TYR A 222 10.74 -56.94 -3.34
CA TYR A 222 9.64 -56.06 -2.93
C TYR A 222 9.53 -55.90 -1.40
N ASN A 223 10.55 -56.37 -0.64
CA ASN A 223 10.63 -56.25 0.80
C ASN A 223 11.38 -54.96 1.19
N GLY A 224 10.70 -53.83 1.10
CA GLY A 224 11.36 -52.58 1.42
C GLY A 224 10.40 -51.42 1.57
N THR A 225 10.97 -50.22 1.71
CA THR A 225 10.17 -49.03 1.64
C THR A 225 9.66 -48.80 0.21
N LYS A 226 8.53 -48.16 0.07
CA LYS A 226 7.97 -47.81 -1.26
C LYS A 226 9.00 -47.15 -2.17
N ALA A 227 9.84 -46.25 -1.61
CA ALA A 227 10.86 -45.53 -2.38
C ALA A 227 12.02 -46.47 -2.80
N SER A 228 12.43 -47.40 -1.93
CA SER A 228 13.46 -48.43 -2.24
C SER A 228 12.99 -49.29 -3.41
N ILE A 229 11.82 -49.92 -3.28
CA ILE A 229 11.24 -50.76 -4.34
C ILE A 229 11.13 -50.00 -5.69
N GLN A 230 10.67 -48.74 -5.67
CA GLN A 230 10.61 -47.93 -6.86
C GLN A 230 11.99 -47.67 -7.49
N ASN A 231 13.02 -47.48 -6.68
CA ASN A 231 14.39 -47.31 -7.14
C ASN A 231 14.92 -48.58 -7.78
N ASP A 232 14.69 -49.72 -7.13
CA ASP A 232 15.17 -51.03 -7.60
C ASP A 232 14.50 -51.46 -8.91
N VAL A 233 13.18 -51.29 -8.97
CA VAL A 233 12.41 -51.49 -10.22
C VAL A 233 12.91 -50.55 -11.34
N ASN A 234 13.15 -49.29 -11.05
CA ASN A 234 13.66 -48.34 -12.02
C ASN A 234 15.08 -48.67 -12.49
N ALA A 235 15.96 -49.11 -11.59
CA ALA A 235 17.31 -49.52 -11.93
C ALA A 235 17.28 -50.75 -12.86
N ALA A 236 16.48 -51.75 -12.53
CA ALA A 236 16.31 -52.94 -13.35
C ALA A 236 15.73 -52.64 -14.75
N LEU A 237 14.71 -51.80 -14.80
CA LEU A 237 14.13 -51.36 -16.07
C LEU A 237 15.08 -50.48 -16.91
N ASN A 238 15.99 -49.75 -16.28
CA ASN A 238 17.01 -48.98 -16.99
C ASN A 238 18.08 -49.90 -17.61
N ALA A 239 18.41 -51.01 -16.90
CA ALA A 239 19.33 -52.01 -17.44
C ALA A 239 18.72 -52.80 -18.63
N ALA A 240 17.41 -53.00 -18.63
CA ALA A 240 16.66 -53.56 -19.75
C ALA A 240 16.37 -52.46 -20.78
N SER A 241 17.08 -52.40 -21.89
CA SER A 241 17.31 -51.22 -22.71
C SER A 241 16.20 -50.79 -23.70
N SER A 242 15.01 -51.37 -23.71
CA SER A 242 13.98 -51.00 -24.69
C SER A 242 12.70 -50.46 -24.09
N PRO A 243 12.43 -49.13 -24.22
CA PRO A 243 11.13 -48.58 -23.85
C PRO A 243 10.09 -48.90 -24.93
N ASN A 244 8.99 -49.53 -24.55
CA ASN A 244 7.85 -49.73 -25.43
C ASN A 244 7.02 -48.44 -25.49
N LYS A 245 6.51 -48.13 -26.67
CA LYS A 245 5.62 -46.98 -26.87
C LYS A 245 4.17 -47.41 -26.69
N VAL A 246 3.40 -46.59 -26.02
CA VAL A 246 1.95 -46.75 -25.96
C VAL A 246 1.35 -46.18 -27.24
N ALA A 247 0.89 -47.03 -28.13
CA ALA A 247 0.24 -46.58 -29.35
C ALA A 247 -1.16 -46.02 -29.07
N PRO A 248 -1.61 -44.98 -29.78
CA PRO A 248 -2.95 -44.47 -29.65
C PRO A 248 -3.98 -45.53 -30.07
N LEU A 249 -5.09 -45.63 -29.35
CA LEU A 249 -6.19 -46.53 -29.66
C LEU A 249 -6.79 -46.22 -31.04
N LYS A 250 -6.58 -47.07 -32.03
CA LYS A 250 -7.02 -46.87 -33.43
C LYS A 250 -8.52 -46.59 -33.58
N ASN A 251 -9.36 -47.06 -32.64
CA ASN A 251 -10.82 -46.97 -32.76
C ASN A 251 -11.47 -45.79 -32.05
N ARG A 252 -10.75 -45.02 -31.26
CA ARG A 252 -11.33 -43.92 -30.49
C ARG A 252 -10.76 -42.52 -30.80
N ARG A 253 -9.76 -42.43 -31.67
CA ARG A 253 -9.08 -41.16 -31.92
C ARG A 253 -8.76 -41.01 -33.42
N ARG A 254 -9.00 -39.79 -33.88
CA ARG A 254 -8.46 -39.38 -35.17
C ARG A 254 -6.94 -39.29 -35.03
N ASP A 255 -6.24 -40.16 -35.72
CA ASP A 255 -4.81 -40.02 -35.93
C ASP A 255 -4.61 -38.76 -36.80
N LEU A 256 -4.07 -37.72 -36.22
CA LEU A 256 -3.77 -36.47 -36.93
C LEU A 256 -2.43 -36.53 -37.65
N GLY A 257 -1.90 -37.74 -37.88
CA GLY A 257 -0.58 -37.92 -38.53
C GLY A 257 0.60 -37.51 -37.63
N THR A 258 0.39 -37.43 -36.31
CA THR A 258 1.41 -37.04 -35.34
C THR A 258 2.36 -38.20 -34.94
N GLY A 259 2.34 -39.30 -35.69
CA GLY A 259 3.16 -40.48 -35.41
C GLY A 259 2.77 -41.20 -34.11
N ASP A 260 3.73 -41.39 -33.22
CA ASP A 260 3.53 -42.11 -31.94
C ASP A 260 2.92 -41.25 -30.82
N MET A 261 2.36 -40.06 -31.11
CA MET A 261 1.79 -39.17 -30.12
C MET A 261 0.29 -39.40 -29.93
N ILE A 262 -0.13 -39.45 -28.68
CA ILE A 262 -1.53 -39.47 -28.25
C ILE A 262 -2.03 -38.02 -28.21
N LEU A 263 -2.97 -37.67 -29.09
CA LEU A 263 -3.61 -36.36 -29.07
C LEU A 263 -4.97 -36.45 -28.36
N THR A 264 -5.16 -35.65 -27.33
CA THR A 264 -6.39 -35.65 -26.55
C THR A 264 -6.84 -34.24 -26.14
N HIS A 265 -8.15 -34.08 -26.08
CA HIS A 265 -8.78 -32.91 -25.51
C HIS A 265 -8.69 -32.95 -24.00
N ALA A 266 -8.59 -31.79 -23.36
CA ALA A 266 -8.50 -31.67 -21.92
C ALA A 266 -9.16 -30.38 -21.43
N PHE A 267 -9.53 -30.38 -20.17
CA PHE A 267 -9.91 -29.17 -19.45
C PHE A 267 -8.82 -28.80 -18.48
N SER A 268 -8.43 -27.52 -18.49
CA SER A 268 -7.45 -26.99 -17.55
C SER A 268 -8.14 -26.09 -16.52
N PHE A 269 -7.74 -26.18 -15.25
CA PHE A 269 -8.18 -25.29 -14.21
C PHE A 269 -7.11 -25.15 -13.13
N GLY A 270 -7.18 -24.10 -12.37
CA GLY A 270 -6.20 -23.89 -11.30
C GLY A 270 -6.30 -22.55 -10.65
N ALA A 271 -5.33 -22.29 -9.80
CA ALA A 271 -5.20 -21.06 -9.05
C ALA A 271 -3.74 -20.60 -9.05
N GLY A 272 -3.56 -19.30 -8.92
CA GLY A 272 -2.23 -18.73 -8.83
C GLY A 272 -2.21 -17.45 -8.00
N VAL A 273 -1.01 -17.10 -7.58
CA VAL A 273 -0.70 -15.84 -6.93
C VAL A 273 0.44 -15.16 -7.67
N SER A 274 0.33 -13.86 -7.89
CA SER A 274 1.37 -13.05 -8.51
C SER A 274 1.72 -11.88 -7.63
N TYR A 275 3.01 -11.52 -7.63
CA TYR A 275 3.53 -10.34 -6.96
C TYR A 275 4.13 -9.39 -7.98
N LYS A 276 3.70 -8.14 -7.96
CA LYS A 276 4.20 -7.10 -8.84
C LYS A 276 5.48 -6.50 -8.26
N ILE A 277 6.62 -6.80 -8.89
CA ILE A 277 7.91 -6.18 -8.54
C ILE A 277 7.92 -4.73 -9.01
N ASN A 278 7.54 -4.52 -10.28
CA ASN A 278 7.39 -3.20 -10.90
C ASN A 278 6.34 -3.26 -12.02
N ASP A 279 6.15 -2.16 -12.75
CA ASP A 279 5.15 -2.10 -13.82
C ASP A 279 5.45 -3.02 -15.02
N LYS A 280 6.70 -3.52 -15.14
CA LYS A 280 7.12 -4.39 -16.23
C LYS A 280 7.24 -5.85 -15.84
N ILE A 281 7.61 -6.15 -14.58
CA ILE A 281 7.96 -7.51 -14.15
C ILE A 281 7.10 -7.91 -12.96
N ASN A 282 6.49 -9.08 -13.09
CA ASN A 282 5.75 -9.75 -12.03
C ASN A 282 6.32 -11.14 -11.84
N VAL A 283 6.30 -11.66 -10.63
CA VAL A 283 6.63 -13.05 -10.32
C VAL A 283 5.40 -13.73 -9.74
N GLY A 284 5.30 -15.03 -9.88
CA GLY A 284 4.14 -15.73 -9.37
C GLY A 284 4.38 -17.22 -9.15
N PHE A 285 3.43 -17.82 -8.48
CA PHE A 285 3.31 -19.24 -8.30
C PHE A 285 1.91 -19.68 -8.76
N GLU A 286 1.83 -20.77 -9.53
CA GLU A 286 0.59 -21.29 -10.08
C GLU A 286 0.56 -22.80 -9.93
N ASN A 287 -0.59 -23.34 -9.52
CA ASN A 287 -0.88 -24.77 -9.64
C ASN A 287 -2.01 -24.99 -10.65
N ARG A 288 -1.71 -25.75 -11.69
CA ARG A 288 -2.59 -26.08 -12.80
C ARG A 288 -2.92 -27.57 -12.78
N PHE A 289 -4.19 -27.89 -12.91
CA PHE A 289 -4.69 -29.23 -13.14
C PHE A 289 -5.20 -29.32 -14.58
N ILE A 290 -4.83 -30.40 -15.29
CA ILE A 290 -5.27 -30.67 -16.65
C ILE A 290 -5.92 -32.05 -16.64
N ASN A 291 -7.23 -32.07 -16.81
CA ASN A 291 -8.02 -33.33 -16.96
C ASN A 291 -8.01 -33.73 -18.43
N THR A 292 -7.36 -34.82 -18.75
CA THR A 292 -7.11 -35.24 -20.13
C THR A 292 -8.26 -36.01 -20.75
N LEU A 293 -9.39 -36.14 -20.17
CA LEU A 293 -10.52 -36.95 -20.69
C LEU A 293 -10.07 -38.30 -21.28
N ASN A 294 -8.94 -38.80 -20.80
CA ASN A 294 -8.25 -39.98 -21.30
C ASN A 294 -7.43 -40.60 -20.18
N GLY A 295 -7.47 -41.91 -20.03
CA GLY A 295 -6.75 -42.67 -19.03
C GLY A 295 -5.48 -43.36 -19.53
N ASP A 296 -4.88 -42.91 -20.66
CA ASP A 296 -3.66 -43.53 -21.17
C ASP A 296 -2.40 -42.72 -20.90
N MET A 297 -2.49 -41.61 -20.14
CA MET A 297 -1.37 -40.70 -19.95
C MET A 297 -0.32 -41.26 -19.00
N ASP A 298 -0.68 -42.17 -18.13
CA ASP A 298 0.21 -42.89 -17.20
C ASP A 298 0.60 -44.30 -17.72
N GLY A 299 0.24 -44.62 -19.00
CA GLY A 299 0.57 -45.89 -19.62
C GLY A 299 -0.33 -47.05 -19.24
N LEU A 300 -1.36 -46.83 -18.39
CA LEU A 300 -2.30 -47.84 -17.96
C LEU A 300 -3.73 -47.38 -18.22
N HIS A 301 -4.51 -48.17 -18.94
CA HIS A 301 -5.91 -47.84 -19.26
C HIS A 301 -6.87 -48.56 -18.34
N THR A 302 -7.41 -47.89 -17.36
CA THR A 302 -8.39 -48.46 -16.39
C THR A 302 -9.81 -47.92 -16.56
N GLY A 303 -10.06 -47.11 -17.57
CA GLY A 303 -11.36 -46.43 -17.78
C GLY A 303 -11.55 -45.17 -16.98
N ARG A 304 -10.58 -44.76 -16.14
CA ARG A 304 -10.55 -43.48 -15.44
C ARG A 304 -9.71 -42.49 -16.21
N ASN A 305 -10.04 -41.20 -16.10
CA ASN A 305 -9.27 -40.12 -16.71
C ASN A 305 -8.05 -39.78 -15.86
N ASP A 306 -6.93 -39.52 -16.53
CA ASP A 306 -5.71 -39.03 -15.90
C ASP A 306 -5.70 -37.50 -15.78
N TYR A 307 -5.07 -37.03 -14.73
CA TYR A 307 -4.89 -35.62 -14.45
C TYR A 307 -3.41 -35.27 -14.39
N PHE A 308 -2.99 -34.25 -15.12
CA PHE A 308 -1.71 -33.61 -14.84
C PHE A 308 -1.88 -32.57 -13.75
N SER A 309 -0.96 -32.54 -12.82
CA SER A 309 -0.80 -31.47 -11.85
C SER A 309 0.55 -30.78 -12.11
N TYR A 310 0.51 -29.50 -12.43
CA TYR A 310 1.69 -28.68 -12.69
C TYR A 310 1.79 -27.52 -11.74
N ALA A 311 2.72 -27.62 -10.78
CA ALA A 311 3.02 -26.59 -9.81
C ALA A 311 4.27 -25.82 -10.24
N SER A 312 4.14 -24.54 -10.55
CA SER A 312 5.19 -23.76 -11.22
C SER A 312 5.43 -22.39 -10.60
N ALA A 313 6.69 -21.98 -10.60
CA ALA A 313 7.09 -20.59 -10.45
C ALA A 313 7.05 -19.92 -11.84
N GLN A 314 6.66 -18.65 -11.86
CA GLN A 314 6.47 -17.88 -13.09
C GLN A 314 7.16 -16.52 -13.00
N ILE A 315 7.76 -16.12 -14.11
CA ILE A 315 8.22 -14.75 -14.36
C ILE A 315 7.36 -14.20 -15.49
N LYS A 316 6.74 -13.06 -15.28
CA LYS A 316 5.81 -12.42 -16.21
C LYS A 316 6.29 -11.03 -16.56
N ILE A 317 6.28 -10.70 -17.83
CA ILE A 317 6.79 -9.45 -18.39
C ILE A 317 5.65 -8.73 -19.11
N ASN A 318 5.36 -7.51 -18.71
CA ASN A 318 4.37 -6.65 -19.35
C ASN A 318 4.96 -5.96 -20.56
N LEU A 319 4.37 -6.19 -21.73
CA LEU A 319 4.84 -5.68 -23.01
C LEU A 319 4.06 -4.43 -23.46
N GLY A 320 4.76 -3.35 -23.66
CA GLY A 320 4.20 -2.12 -24.21
C GLY A 320 4.97 -0.88 -23.78
N ASN A 321 4.74 0.21 -24.53
CA ASN A 321 5.29 1.51 -24.18
C ASN A 321 4.36 2.24 -23.22
N LYS A 322 4.88 2.73 -22.09
CA LYS A 322 4.13 3.47 -21.06
C LYS A 322 3.45 4.75 -21.58
N SER A 323 3.97 5.36 -22.66
CA SER A 323 3.35 6.54 -23.26
C SER A 323 2.06 6.25 -24.05
N ARG A 324 1.80 4.98 -24.41
CA ARG A 324 0.64 4.59 -25.25
C ARG A 324 -0.23 3.49 -24.64
N LYS A 325 0.25 2.80 -23.62
CA LYS A 325 -0.43 1.67 -22.99
C LYS A 325 -0.16 1.71 -21.49
N VAL A 326 -1.18 1.45 -20.70
CA VAL A 326 -1.03 1.25 -19.27
C VAL A 326 -0.71 -0.21 -18.96
N GLN A 327 -0.25 -0.50 -17.76
CA GLN A 327 -0.06 -1.87 -17.28
C GLN A 327 -1.33 -2.72 -17.49
N PRO A 328 -1.26 -4.06 -17.46
CA PRO A 328 -2.44 -4.92 -17.60
C PRO A 328 -3.56 -4.50 -16.65
N LEU A 329 -4.80 -4.43 -17.16
CA LEU A 329 -5.94 -3.84 -16.41
C LEU A 329 -6.24 -4.54 -15.09
N TYR A 330 -5.91 -5.82 -14.94
CA TYR A 330 -6.13 -6.55 -13.69
C TYR A 330 -5.24 -6.06 -12.53
N TRP A 331 -4.20 -5.24 -12.81
CA TRP A 331 -3.44 -4.51 -11.81
C TRP A 331 -4.06 -3.16 -11.40
N LEU A 332 -5.10 -2.73 -12.13
CA LEU A 332 -5.75 -1.43 -11.91
C LEU A 332 -7.11 -1.65 -11.25
N ASN A 333 -7.32 -1.02 -10.10
CA ASN A 333 -8.62 -1.06 -9.44
C ASN A 333 -9.49 0.11 -9.95
N PRO A 334 -10.61 -0.15 -10.66
CA PRO A 334 -11.49 0.90 -11.17
C PRO A 334 -12.13 1.74 -10.05
N ASN A 335 -12.27 1.18 -8.84
CA ASN A 335 -12.79 1.91 -7.69
C ASN A 335 -11.88 3.06 -7.26
N ASN A 336 -10.57 3.00 -7.58
CA ASN A 336 -9.65 4.09 -7.28
C ASN A 336 -10.06 5.40 -7.96
N TYR A 337 -10.64 5.33 -9.17
CA TYR A 337 -11.20 6.52 -9.83
C TYR A 337 -12.32 7.12 -8.99
N VAL A 338 -13.29 6.31 -8.58
CA VAL A 338 -14.45 6.74 -7.77
C VAL A 338 -13.99 7.36 -6.46
N TYR A 339 -13.05 6.73 -5.77
CA TYR A 339 -12.51 7.26 -4.52
C TYR A 339 -11.73 8.55 -4.71
N ASN A 340 -10.98 8.70 -5.80
CA ASN A 340 -10.27 9.93 -6.11
C ASN A 340 -11.25 11.08 -6.37
N GLU A 341 -12.33 10.85 -7.12
CA GLU A 341 -13.36 11.85 -7.37
C GLU A 341 -14.12 12.24 -6.09
N ILE A 342 -14.53 11.26 -5.28
CA ILE A 342 -15.23 11.52 -4.00
C ILE A 342 -14.32 12.27 -3.02
N ASN A 343 -13.02 11.98 -2.99
CA ASN A 343 -12.09 12.62 -2.08
C ASN A 343 -11.45 13.91 -2.62
N ALA A 344 -11.60 14.21 -3.91
CA ALA A 344 -11.04 15.41 -4.52
C ALA A 344 -11.40 16.71 -3.76
N PRO A 345 -12.66 16.94 -3.34
CA PRO A 345 -13.02 18.14 -2.56
C PRO A 345 -12.30 18.22 -1.21
N ARG A 346 -12.04 17.10 -0.52
CA ARG A 346 -11.36 17.06 0.79
C ARG A 346 -9.87 17.35 0.70
N HIS A 347 -9.27 17.01 -0.42
CA HIS A 347 -7.83 17.15 -0.66
C HIS A 347 -7.49 18.25 -1.64
N MET A 348 -8.51 18.94 -2.15
CA MET A 348 -8.33 20.09 -3.04
C MET A 348 -7.65 21.20 -2.23
N LYS A 349 -6.39 21.42 -2.47
CA LYS A 349 -5.72 22.66 -2.08
C LYS A 349 -6.21 23.72 -3.06
N LEU A 350 -7.27 24.41 -2.69
CA LEU A 350 -7.65 25.64 -3.38
C LEU A 350 -6.42 26.55 -3.34
N ALA A 351 -5.95 26.98 -4.48
CA ALA A 351 -4.99 28.05 -4.53
C ALA A 351 -5.59 29.20 -3.71
N LYS A 352 -4.88 29.67 -2.69
CA LYS A 352 -5.31 30.90 -2.02
C LYS A 352 -5.42 31.96 -3.09
N PRO A 353 -6.58 32.59 -3.26
CA PRO A 353 -6.68 33.69 -4.19
C PRO A 353 -5.68 34.75 -3.72
N VAL A 354 -4.66 34.98 -4.51
CA VAL A 354 -3.75 36.10 -4.31
C VAL A 354 -4.48 37.27 -4.92
N LEU A 355 -5.18 38.02 -4.10
CA LEU A 355 -5.78 39.30 -4.52
C LEU A 355 -4.65 40.31 -4.63
N ALA A 356 -4.73 41.17 -5.64
CA ALA A 356 -3.77 42.25 -5.80
C ALA A 356 -3.89 43.23 -4.62
N ASP A 357 -2.77 43.68 -4.13
CA ASP A 357 -2.58 44.67 -3.06
C ASP A 357 -1.34 45.47 -3.49
N ALA A 358 -1.61 46.61 -4.14
CA ALA A 358 -0.62 47.37 -4.89
C ALA A 358 0.35 48.12 -3.98
N ASP A 359 -0.11 48.66 -2.88
CA ASP A 359 0.67 49.47 -1.92
C ASP A 359 1.11 48.65 -0.69
N LYS A 360 0.56 47.41 -0.54
CA LYS A 360 0.94 46.44 0.53
C LYS A 360 0.57 46.90 1.92
N ASP A 361 -0.55 47.58 2.02
CA ASP A 361 -1.13 48.00 3.30
C ASP A 361 -1.89 46.88 4.02
N GLY A 362 -2.18 45.75 3.32
CA GLY A 362 -2.90 44.59 3.82
C GLY A 362 -4.37 44.54 3.43
N VAL A 363 -4.86 45.54 2.73
CA VAL A 363 -6.19 45.60 2.09
C VAL A 363 -6.02 45.42 0.59
N THR A 364 -6.89 44.64 -0.02
CA THR A 364 -6.79 44.38 -1.47
C THR A 364 -7.33 45.51 -2.29
N ASP A 365 -6.76 45.77 -3.47
CA ASP A 365 -7.13 46.86 -4.40
C ASP A 365 -8.65 47.00 -4.62
N GLN A 366 -9.43 45.92 -4.49
CA GLN A 366 -10.87 45.93 -4.67
C GLN A 366 -11.65 46.56 -3.52
N PHE A 367 -11.06 46.56 -2.31
CA PHE A 367 -11.68 47.05 -1.07
C PHE A 367 -10.93 48.26 -0.49
N ASP A 368 -9.83 48.62 -1.15
CA ASP A 368 -8.99 49.71 -0.74
C ASP A 368 -9.56 51.06 -1.27
N LEU A 369 -9.83 51.96 -0.35
CA LEU A 369 -10.32 53.33 -0.63
C LEU A 369 -9.18 54.34 -0.74
N GLU A 370 -7.95 54.01 -0.28
CA GLU A 370 -6.75 54.85 -0.39
C GLU A 370 -5.63 54.10 -1.11
N PRO A 371 -5.65 53.95 -2.46
CA PRO A 371 -4.76 53.02 -3.23
C PRO A 371 -3.27 53.33 -3.20
N ASN A 372 -2.79 54.27 -2.45
CA ASN A 372 -1.37 54.63 -2.33
C ASN A 372 -0.98 54.91 -0.88
N THR A 373 -1.43 54.13 0.03
CA THR A 373 -1.04 54.24 1.44
C THR A 373 0.48 54.00 1.59
N PRO A 374 1.20 54.82 2.33
CA PRO A 374 2.61 54.65 2.55
C PRO A 374 2.91 53.33 3.27
N LEU A 375 3.95 52.63 2.82
CA LEU A 375 4.34 51.32 3.37
C LEU A 375 4.52 51.39 4.89
N GLY A 376 3.75 50.58 5.62
CA GLY A 376 3.80 50.49 7.07
C GLY A 376 2.91 51.52 7.82
N ALA A 377 2.17 52.35 7.10
CA ALA A 377 1.14 53.18 7.74
C ALA A 377 0.01 52.33 8.30
N PRO A 378 -0.50 52.59 9.50
CA PRO A 378 -1.64 51.91 10.06
C PRO A 378 -2.90 52.32 9.27
N VAL A 379 -3.64 51.31 8.76
CA VAL A 379 -4.88 51.53 7.99
C VAL A 379 -6.09 50.93 8.72
N ASP A 380 -7.26 51.32 8.28
CA ASP A 380 -8.52 50.69 8.67
C ASP A 380 -8.83 49.47 7.82
N THR A 381 -10.03 48.91 7.96
CA THR A 381 -10.49 47.73 7.17
C THR A 381 -10.75 48.04 5.69
N HIS A 382 -10.66 49.31 5.28
CA HIS A 382 -10.88 49.80 3.95
C HIS A 382 -9.62 50.42 3.31
N GLY A 383 -8.44 50.19 3.89
CA GLY A 383 -7.18 50.74 3.39
C GLY A 383 -6.95 52.23 3.69
N VAL A 384 -7.88 52.90 4.37
CA VAL A 384 -7.73 54.30 4.67
C VAL A 384 -6.79 54.48 5.88
N SER A 385 -5.82 55.39 5.71
CA SER A 385 -4.85 55.73 6.76
C SER A 385 -5.58 56.18 8.04
N LYS A 386 -5.24 55.54 9.18
CA LYS A 386 -5.84 55.90 10.45
C LYS A 386 -5.45 57.30 10.90
N ASP A 387 -6.42 58.00 11.44
CA ASP A 387 -6.32 59.26 12.16
C ASP A 387 -7.00 59.02 13.51
N THR A 388 -6.18 58.79 14.57
CA THR A 388 -6.68 58.24 15.84
C THR A 388 -7.44 59.27 16.68
N ASP A 389 -7.10 60.55 16.55
CA ASP A 389 -7.74 61.65 17.33
C ASP A 389 -8.63 62.54 16.46
N GLY A 390 -8.63 62.36 15.11
CA GLY A 390 -9.48 63.07 14.20
C GLY A 390 -9.04 64.52 13.98
N ASP A 391 -7.77 64.84 14.09
CA ASP A 391 -7.20 66.14 13.90
C ASP A 391 -6.94 66.53 12.44
N GLY A 392 -7.08 65.50 11.52
CA GLY A 392 -6.87 65.65 10.09
C GLY A 392 -5.45 65.32 9.62
N VAL A 393 -4.57 64.88 10.52
CA VAL A 393 -3.22 64.36 10.21
C VAL A 393 -3.17 62.87 10.45
N PRO A 394 -2.90 62.04 9.45
CA PRO A 394 -2.84 60.58 9.67
C PRO A 394 -1.75 60.16 10.66
N ASP A 395 -2.03 59.09 11.44
CA ASP A 395 -1.14 58.56 12.51
C ASP A 395 0.33 58.39 12.10
N TYR A 396 0.59 58.02 10.79
CA TYR A 396 1.97 57.83 10.32
C TYR A 396 2.73 59.13 10.08
N LYS A 397 2.04 60.29 10.05
CA LYS A 397 2.65 61.65 9.96
C LYS A 397 2.53 62.41 11.25
N ASP A 398 1.63 61.95 12.11
CA ASP A 398 1.28 62.65 13.34
C ASP A 398 2.35 62.42 14.41
N LYS A 399 2.87 63.53 14.95
CA LYS A 399 3.82 63.54 16.10
C LYS A 399 3.12 63.53 17.44
N GLU A 400 1.81 63.86 17.50
CA GLU A 400 1.00 63.91 18.72
C GLU A 400 -0.28 63.09 18.53
N LEU A 401 -0.19 61.76 18.47
CA LEU A 401 -1.24 60.78 18.15
C LEU A 401 -2.57 60.92 18.94
N LEU A 402 -2.61 61.77 19.95
CA LEU A 402 -3.78 62.03 20.80
C LEU A 402 -3.87 63.51 21.17
N THR A 403 -4.02 64.40 20.19
CA THR A 403 -4.17 65.81 20.40
C THR A 403 -5.55 66.13 20.99
N PRO A 404 -5.62 66.75 22.19
CA PRO A 404 -6.90 67.11 22.81
C PRO A 404 -7.65 68.10 21.90
N GLN A 405 -8.98 67.93 21.72
CA GLN A 405 -9.82 68.76 20.87
C GLN A 405 -9.71 70.28 21.16
N GLN A 406 -9.40 70.64 22.40
CA GLN A 406 -9.19 72.04 22.81
C GLN A 406 -7.88 72.67 22.27
N CYS A 407 -7.03 71.85 21.68
CA CYS A 407 -5.75 72.23 21.11
C CYS A 407 -5.79 72.37 19.58
N PHE A 408 -6.97 72.16 19.00
CA PHE A 408 -7.19 72.35 17.57
C PHE A 408 -7.30 73.84 17.21
N PRO A 409 -6.92 74.22 15.99
CA PRO A 409 -6.34 73.44 14.92
C PRO A 409 -4.87 73.09 15.15
N VAL A 410 -4.47 71.88 14.65
CA VAL A 410 -3.10 71.38 14.71
C VAL A 410 -2.22 71.96 13.59
N ASN A 411 -0.92 71.82 13.69
CA ASN A 411 0.02 72.13 12.63
C ASN A 411 0.12 70.96 11.61
N THR A 412 0.97 71.08 10.58
CA THR A 412 1.17 70.05 9.55
C THR A 412 1.74 68.73 10.06
N ASP A 413 2.24 68.70 11.31
CA ASP A 413 2.81 67.54 11.96
C ASP A 413 1.88 66.93 13.03
N GLY A 414 0.61 67.37 13.11
CA GLY A 414 -0.39 66.88 14.04
C GLY A 414 -0.25 67.47 15.48
N VAL A 415 0.66 68.42 15.70
CA VAL A 415 0.88 68.97 17.02
C VAL A 415 -0.06 70.15 17.28
N GLY A 416 -0.86 70.01 18.32
CA GLY A 416 -1.84 71.02 18.73
C GLY A 416 -1.24 72.12 19.55
N SER A 417 -1.82 73.33 19.43
CA SER A 417 -1.47 74.48 20.27
C SER A 417 -2.53 74.66 21.35
N CYS A 418 -2.30 74.04 22.48
CA CYS A 418 -3.25 74.15 23.60
C CYS A 418 -3.22 75.52 24.24
N PRO A 419 -4.36 76.13 24.56
CA PRO A 419 -4.40 77.31 25.44
C PRO A 419 -3.94 76.90 26.82
N ASP A 420 -3.01 77.68 27.40
CA ASP A 420 -2.48 77.42 28.78
C ASP A 420 -3.66 77.32 29.75
N PRO A 421 -3.87 76.21 30.46
CA PRO A 421 -4.87 76.04 31.48
C PRO A 421 -4.59 77.06 32.58
N ALA A 422 -5.64 77.59 33.22
CA ALA A 422 -5.51 78.60 34.30
C ALA A 422 -4.58 78.13 35.41
N CYS A 423 -4.51 76.85 35.75
CA CYS A 423 -3.59 76.26 36.70
C CYS A 423 -2.11 76.36 36.30
N CYS A 424 -1.78 76.38 34.98
CA CYS A 424 -0.40 76.52 34.54
C CYS A 424 0.14 77.94 34.66
N LYS A 425 -0.73 78.94 34.63
CA LYS A 425 -0.31 80.30 34.92
C LYS A 425 0.11 80.41 36.42
N GLU A 426 -0.69 79.86 37.35
CA GLU A 426 -0.32 79.81 38.79
C GLU A 426 0.95 78.97 38.99
N LEU A 427 1.16 77.88 38.22
CA LEU A 427 2.37 77.05 38.33
C LEU A 427 3.61 77.77 37.79
N LYS A 428 3.49 78.50 36.69
CA LYS A 428 4.58 79.36 36.19
C LYS A 428 5.01 80.43 37.19
N ASP A 429 4.06 81.00 37.90
CA ASP A 429 4.33 82.00 38.94
C ASP A 429 5.01 81.32 40.15
N LEU A 430 4.68 80.06 40.49
CA LEU A 430 5.34 79.28 41.54
C LEU A 430 6.73 78.74 41.17
N ILE A 431 7.00 78.44 39.90
CA ILE A 431 8.31 77.99 39.39
C ILE A 431 9.32 79.18 39.34
N THR A 432 8.84 80.38 39.02
CA THR A 432 9.71 81.57 39.02
C THR A 432 10.17 81.97 40.40
N ASN A 433 9.49 81.47 41.47
CA ASN A 433 9.77 81.78 42.88
C ASN A 433 10.51 80.59 43.60
N ASN A 434 11.20 79.72 42.92
CA ASN A 434 12.14 78.72 43.47
C ASN A 434 11.72 78.04 44.78
N LYS A 435 10.79 77.05 44.71
CA LYS A 435 10.73 75.97 45.71
C LYS A 435 9.78 74.82 45.22
N MET A 436 10.34 73.79 44.62
CA MET A 436 9.71 72.46 44.58
C MET A 436 10.70 71.36 44.83
N PRO A 437 10.38 70.36 45.68
CA PRO A 437 11.14 69.12 45.77
C PRO A 437 10.76 68.19 44.68
N GLN A 438 11.76 67.56 44.02
CA GLN A 438 11.57 66.51 43.03
C GLN A 438 10.96 65.24 43.64
N PRO A 439 9.94 64.59 43.03
CA PRO A 439 9.53 63.28 43.46
C PRO A 439 10.49 62.22 42.86
N ALA A 440 11.02 61.36 43.72
CA ALA A 440 11.80 60.20 43.38
C ALA A 440 10.90 59.20 42.65
N VAL A 441 11.24 58.86 41.41
CA VAL A 441 10.66 57.71 40.65
C VAL A 441 11.25 56.47 41.26
N SER A 442 10.46 55.66 41.98
CA SER A 442 10.87 54.35 42.45
C SER A 442 10.90 53.37 41.26
N THR A 443 12.08 52.90 40.89
CA THR A 443 12.35 51.89 39.83
C THR A 443 12.24 50.46 40.35
N GLU A 444 11.59 50.21 41.48
CA GLU A 444 11.48 48.86 42.05
C GLU A 444 10.13 48.23 41.73
N CYS A 445 10.17 46.97 41.25
CA CYS A 445 8.99 46.14 41.07
C CYS A 445 8.44 45.75 42.47
N SER A 446 7.26 46.24 42.81
CA SER A 446 6.63 45.98 44.11
C SER A 446 5.83 44.66 44.17
N ILE A 447 5.75 43.92 43.05
CA ILE A 447 5.05 42.64 42.99
C ILE A 447 6.05 41.52 43.29
N GLY A 448 5.87 40.82 44.37
CA GLY A 448 6.61 39.61 44.73
C GLY A 448 6.05 38.34 44.06
N ASN A 449 5.98 37.24 44.78
CA ASN A 449 5.31 36.04 44.33
C ASN A 449 3.80 36.28 44.19
N LEU A 450 3.27 36.08 42.97
CA LEU A 450 1.85 36.31 42.67
C LEU A 450 1.00 35.12 43.04
N LEU A 451 1.29 33.98 42.44
CA LEU A 451 0.52 32.75 42.67
C LEU A 451 1.25 31.51 42.15
N SER A 452 0.85 30.36 42.71
CA SER A 452 1.28 29.01 42.25
C SER A 452 0.06 28.25 41.73
N LEU A 453 0.13 27.75 40.49
CA LEU A 453 -0.98 27.10 39.80
C LEU A 453 -0.77 25.58 39.77
N PRO A 454 -1.67 24.78 40.37
CA PRO A 454 -1.59 23.33 40.28
C PRO A 454 -2.20 22.80 38.97
N PHE A 455 -1.52 21.83 38.38
CA PHE A 455 -1.99 21.08 37.19
C PHE A 455 -2.23 19.61 37.52
N ARG A 456 -3.37 19.08 37.09
CA ARG A 456 -3.74 17.67 37.30
C ARG A 456 -3.50 16.85 36.03
N GLY A 457 -2.29 16.30 35.91
CA GLY A 457 -1.97 15.28 34.89
C GLY A 457 -1.71 15.78 33.46
N ASN A 458 -2.29 16.88 32.99
CA ASN A 458 -2.11 17.46 31.66
C ASN A 458 -1.80 18.97 31.72
N ALA A 459 -1.74 19.65 30.60
CA ALA A 459 -1.46 21.08 30.48
C ALA A 459 -2.72 21.96 30.37
N ARG A 460 -3.91 21.42 30.65
CA ARG A 460 -5.15 22.21 30.60
C ARG A 460 -5.37 23.00 31.86
N LEU A 461 -5.69 24.28 31.73
CA LEU A 461 -6.08 25.13 32.81
C LEU A 461 -7.46 24.76 33.33
N SER A 462 -7.59 24.56 34.65
CA SER A 462 -8.89 24.37 35.28
C SER A 462 -9.66 25.70 35.36
N LYS A 463 -10.95 25.67 35.62
CA LYS A 463 -11.74 26.90 35.80
C LYS A 463 -11.24 27.76 36.95
N GLU A 464 -10.84 27.11 38.04
CA GLU A 464 -10.25 27.74 39.20
C GLU A 464 -8.90 28.40 38.88
N ALA A 465 -8.04 27.70 38.09
CA ALA A 465 -6.76 28.27 37.66
C ALA A 465 -6.95 29.47 36.72
N MET A 466 -7.95 29.46 35.85
CA MET A 466 -8.29 30.60 35.02
C MET A 466 -8.80 31.81 35.80
N GLN A 467 -9.54 31.58 36.88
CA GLN A 467 -10.01 32.65 37.77
C GLN A 467 -8.84 33.29 38.51
N LEU A 468 -7.96 32.49 39.12
CA LEU A 468 -6.75 32.97 39.79
C LEU A 468 -5.83 33.74 38.84
N LEU A 469 -5.69 33.31 37.60
CA LEU A 469 -4.93 34.03 36.58
C LEU A 469 -5.58 35.35 36.19
N ALA A 470 -6.90 35.44 36.18
CA ALA A 470 -7.60 36.70 35.94
C ALA A 470 -7.38 37.70 37.08
N GLU A 471 -7.40 37.25 38.35
CA GLU A 471 -7.09 38.07 39.50
C GLU A 471 -5.62 38.56 39.49
N ALA A 472 -4.67 37.66 39.19
CA ALA A 472 -3.26 38.02 39.02
C ALA A 472 -3.04 39.03 37.89
N ALA A 473 -3.79 38.91 36.79
CA ALA A 473 -3.71 39.84 35.65
C ALA A 473 -4.08 41.29 36.05
N VAL A 474 -5.00 41.49 37.00
CA VAL A 474 -5.33 42.83 37.53
C VAL A 474 -4.11 43.43 38.24
N SER A 475 -3.44 42.64 39.07
CA SER A 475 -2.23 43.07 39.78
C SER A 475 -1.06 43.37 38.83
N ILE A 476 -0.93 42.55 37.77
CA ILE A 476 0.09 42.76 36.74
C ILE A 476 -0.16 44.04 35.95
N LYS A 477 -1.41 44.33 35.60
CA LYS A 477 -1.79 45.56 34.87
C LYS A 477 -1.59 46.82 35.74
N ALA A 478 -1.86 46.73 37.03
CA ALA A 478 -1.66 47.83 37.99
C ALA A 478 -0.18 48.21 38.20
N ASN A 479 0.76 47.35 37.80
CA ASN A 479 2.19 47.56 38.00
C ASN A 479 2.94 47.44 36.64
N PRO A 480 2.89 48.44 35.77
CA PRO A 480 3.44 48.38 34.41
C PRO A 480 4.96 48.24 34.37
N ALA A 481 5.68 48.66 35.44
CA ALA A 481 7.15 48.53 35.52
C ALA A 481 7.63 47.09 35.78
N CYS A 482 6.72 46.18 36.19
CA CYS A 482 7.08 44.78 36.49
C CYS A 482 6.95 43.88 35.29
N LYS A 483 7.93 43.00 35.10
CA LYS A 483 7.84 41.77 34.28
C LYS A 483 7.48 40.60 35.15
N ILE A 484 6.96 39.53 34.59
CA ILE A 484 6.48 38.35 35.30
C ILE A 484 7.21 37.12 34.82
N LYS A 485 7.95 36.47 35.69
CA LYS A 485 8.51 35.14 35.44
C LYS A 485 7.38 34.11 35.54
N VAL A 486 7.18 33.31 34.54
CA VAL A 486 6.30 32.13 34.53
C VAL A 486 7.19 30.90 34.59
N ILE A 487 7.24 30.28 35.77
CA ILE A 487 8.23 29.26 36.11
C ILE A 487 7.58 27.88 36.07
N GLY A 488 8.08 27.02 35.19
CA GLY A 488 7.69 25.63 35.16
C GLY A 488 8.79 24.70 35.68
N TYR A 489 8.39 23.65 36.38
CA TYR A 489 9.31 22.71 37.00
C TYR A 489 9.31 21.40 36.21
N GLY A 490 10.48 20.95 35.76
CA GLY A 490 10.66 19.71 34.97
C GLY A 490 11.53 18.72 35.71
N SER A 491 11.09 17.46 35.81
CA SER A 491 11.95 16.37 36.27
C SER A 491 12.91 15.91 35.19
N ALA A 492 13.84 14.97 35.51
CA ALA A 492 14.84 14.43 34.57
C ALA A 492 14.26 13.70 33.35
N SER A 493 12.95 13.36 33.33
CA SER A 493 12.34 12.65 32.22
C SER A 493 11.92 13.59 31.09
N LYS A 494 12.16 13.15 29.82
CA LYS A 494 11.78 13.92 28.62
C LYS A 494 10.30 14.26 28.57
N SER A 495 9.44 13.37 29.04
CA SER A 495 7.99 13.61 29.09
C SER A 495 7.60 14.65 30.11
N SER A 496 8.25 14.71 31.29
CA SER A 496 8.03 15.72 32.30
C SER A 496 8.50 17.11 31.85
N GLN A 497 9.64 17.17 31.18
CA GLN A 497 10.17 18.42 30.60
C GLN A 497 9.21 18.99 29.54
N GLN A 498 8.72 18.13 28.65
CA GLN A 498 7.76 18.54 27.65
C GLN A 498 6.43 18.99 28.26
N LEU A 499 5.92 18.29 29.26
CA LEU A 499 4.68 18.63 29.93
C LEU A 499 4.80 19.93 30.74
N SER A 500 5.94 20.19 31.41
CA SER A 500 6.24 21.45 32.07
C SER A 500 6.21 22.62 31.08
N TRP A 501 6.86 22.45 29.91
CA TRP A 501 6.83 23.45 28.84
C TRP A 501 5.41 23.75 28.38
N GLU A 502 4.59 22.71 28.17
CA GLU A 502 3.20 22.85 27.73
C GLU A 502 2.35 23.60 28.75
N ARG A 503 2.58 23.39 30.06
CA ARG A 503 1.88 24.09 31.16
C ARG A 503 2.23 25.56 31.21
N VAL A 504 3.53 25.90 31.15
CA VAL A 504 3.97 27.31 31.11
C VAL A 504 3.39 28.01 29.90
N ASN A 505 3.46 27.37 28.75
CA ASN A 505 2.91 27.94 27.51
C ASN A 505 1.38 28.13 27.55
N ALA A 506 0.64 27.24 28.24
CA ALA A 506 -0.80 27.41 28.46
C ALA A 506 -1.12 28.62 29.35
N VAL A 507 -0.31 28.88 30.38
CA VAL A 507 -0.44 30.05 31.25
C VAL A 507 -0.11 31.34 30.52
N VAL A 508 1.02 31.39 29.80
CA VAL A 508 1.43 32.53 28.99
C VAL A 508 0.36 32.86 27.95
N LYS A 509 -0.09 31.86 27.20
CA LYS A 509 -1.14 32.02 26.20
C LYS A 509 -2.44 32.57 26.79
N TYR A 510 -2.86 32.10 27.95
CA TYR A 510 -4.06 32.60 28.63
C TYR A 510 -3.91 34.06 29.04
N LEU A 511 -2.76 34.46 29.62
CA LEU A 511 -2.48 35.82 30.03
C LEU A 511 -2.42 36.79 28.83
N VAL A 512 -1.86 36.36 27.72
CA VAL A 512 -1.81 37.18 26.51
C VAL A 512 -3.17 37.25 25.83
N GLU A 513 -3.76 36.09 25.46
CA GLU A 513 -4.95 36.06 24.62
C GLU A 513 -6.26 36.43 25.35
N LYS A 514 -6.37 36.09 26.62
CA LYS A 514 -7.61 36.32 27.41
C LYS A 514 -7.52 37.49 28.34
N GLN A 515 -6.36 37.80 28.85
CA GLN A 515 -6.18 38.89 29.82
C GLN A 515 -5.51 40.13 29.20
N GLY A 516 -5.02 40.06 27.94
CA GLY A 516 -4.46 41.21 27.22
C GLY A 516 -3.15 41.74 27.84
N ILE A 517 -2.34 40.89 28.47
CA ILE A 517 -1.01 41.25 28.98
C ILE A 517 -0.01 41.14 27.82
N SER A 518 0.81 42.18 27.63
CA SER A 518 1.84 42.16 26.61
C SER A 518 2.80 40.97 26.79
N GLU A 519 3.04 40.21 25.75
CA GLU A 519 3.97 39.08 25.75
C GLU A 519 5.38 39.50 26.19
N SER A 520 5.83 40.71 25.85
CA SER A 520 7.12 41.27 26.26
C SER A 520 7.30 41.41 27.78
N ARG A 521 6.22 41.35 28.54
CA ARG A 521 6.21 41.40 30.01
C ARG A 521 6.28 40.03 30.66
N LEU A 522 6.17 38.94 29.91
CA LEU A 522 6.15 37.57 30.42
C LEU A 522 7.47 36.89 30.07
N LEU A 523 8.15 36.34 31.09
CA LEU A 523 9.41 35.63 30.96
C LEU A 523 9.20 34.15 31.16
N PHE A 524 9.63 33.37 30.19
CA PHE A 524 9.53 31.91 30.24
C PHE A 524 10.72 31.31 30.97
N VAL A 525 10.53 30.67 32.13
CA VAL A 525 11.62 30.14 32.96
C VAL A 525 11.42 28.65 33.24
N TYR A 526 12.50 27.91 33.17
CA TYR A 526 12.59 26.53 33.66
C TYR A 526 13.40 26.49 34.97
N ALA A 527 12.84 25.85 35.99
CA ALA A 527 13.55 25.54 37.23
C ALA A 527 13.64 24.01 37.43
N GLN A 528 14.68 23.57 38.12
CA GLN A 528 14.89 22.13 38.41
C GLN A 528 14.37 21.76 39.80
N ASP A 529 14.34 22.71 40.71
CA ASP A 529 13.93 22.52 42.11
C ASP A 529 12.50 23.04 42.32
N GLY A 530 11.54 22.13 42.28
CA GLY A 530 10.13 22.46 42.52
C GLY A 530 9.19 21.30 42.13
N ASP A 531 7.90 21.47 42.46
CA ASP A 531 6.88 20.47 42.11
C ASP A 531 6.56 20.54 40.63
N ALA A 532 6.86 19.45 39.93
CA ALA A 532 6.59 19.33 38.50
C ALA A 532 5.10 19.51 38.11
N ALA A 533 4.17 19.44 39.08
CA ALA A 533 2.75 19.68 38.86
C ALA A 533 2.34 21.15 39.04
N MET A 534 3.27 22.05 39.35
CA MET A 534 3.00 23.46 39.59
C MET A 534 3.59 24.36 38.51
N VAL A 535 3.01 25.56 38.36
CA VAL A 535 3.56 26.67 37.58
C VAL A 535 3.44 27.94 38.46
N ASP A 536 4.56 28.59 38.71
CA ASP A 536 4.62 29.76 39.56
C ASP A 536 4.73 31.06 38.75
N LEU A 537 4.07 32.12 39.26
CA LEU A 537 4.16 33.45 38.69
C LEU A 537 4.84 34.38 39.71
N GLN A 538 5.93 35.02 39.31
CA GLN A 538 6.73 35.91 40.15
C GLN A 538 7.03 37.22 39.44
N GLY A 539 6.84 38.33 40.11
CA GLY A 539 7.23 39.67 39.66
C GLY A 539 8.75 39.82 39.61
N THR A 540 9.26 40.50 38.57
CA THR A 540 10.69 40.72 38.40
C THR A 540 10.98 42.00 37.59
N THR A 541 12.18 42.50 37.72
CA THR A 541 12.75 43.56 36.87
C THR A 541 13.78 42.99 35.87
N GLU A 542 14.04 41.68 35.94
CA GLU A 542 15.02 41.02 35.08
C GLU A 542 14.57 40.92 33.62
N GLU A 543 15.53 40.92 32.72
CA GLU A 543 15.31 40.64 31.30
C GLU A 543 15.48 39.13 31.04
N GLY A 544 14.69 38.58 30.10
CA GLY A 544 14.78 37.18 29.75
C GLY A 544 13.90 36.85 28.53
N PRO A 545 13.98 35.63 28.00
CA PRO A 545 13.19 35.21 26.84
C PRO A 545 11.70 35.11 27.20
N ASN A 546 10.85 35.64 26.37
CA ASN A 546 9.39 35.49 26.45
C ASN A 546 8.89 34.17 25.83
N THR A 547 9.68 33.57 24.98
CA THR A 547 9.39 32.26 24.37
C THR A 547 10.62 31.36 24.41
N VAL A 548 10.39 30.05 24.61
CA VAL A 548 11.44 29.02 24.60
C VAL A 548 10.97 27.88 23.71
N PRO A 549 11.81 27.36 22.80
CA PRO A 549 11.45 26.22 21.97
C PRO A 549 11.05 25.01 22.81
N ALA A 550 10.09 24.20 22.28
CA ALA A 550 9.70 22.97 22.96
C ALA A 550 10.91 22.03 23.10
N PRO A 551 11.21 21.52 24.29
CA PRO A 551 12.40 20.68 24.51
C PRO A 551 12.31 19.33 23.78
N HIS A 552 11.10 18.82 23.56
CA HIS A 552 10.86 17.54 22.92
C HIS A 552 9.64 17.60 21.98
N PRO A 553 9.70 18.30 20.84
CA PRO A 553 8.54 18.59 19.99
C PRO A 553 7.91 17.34 19.33
N ASN A 554 8.64 16.23 19.28
CA ASN A 554 8.16 14.96 18.72
C ASN A 554 7.47 14.03 19.75
N LEU A 555 7.47 14.39 21.02
CA LEU A 555 6.70 13.68 22.03
C LEU A 555 5.23 14.11 21.91
N LYS A 556 4.36 13.19 21.49
CA LYS A 556 2.92 13.43 21.49
C LYS A 556 2.46 13.64 22.93
N SER A 557 1.87 14.79 23.20
CA SER A 557 1.13 15.06 24.44
C SER A 557 0.04 13.97 24.57
N LYS A 558 -0.05 13.35 25.74
CA LYS A 558 -1.24 12.56 26.11
C LYS A 558 -2.36 13.56 26.42
N ASN A 559 -3.20 13.84 25.40
CA ASN A 559 -4.44 14.60 25.59
C ASN A 559 -5.42 13.87 26.49
#